data_167e952ec82ba6c2fa075fbab191b7fb
#
_entry.id   167e952ec82ba6c2fa075fbab191b7fb
#
_cell.length_a   1.000
_cell.length_b   1.000
_cell.length_c   1.000
_cell.angle_alpha   90.00
_cell.angle_beta   90.00
_cell.angle_gamma   90.00
#
_symmetry.space_group_name_H-M   'P 1'
#
loop_
_entity.id
_entity.type
_entity.pdbx_description
1 polymer ?
#
loop_
_entity_poly.entity_id
_entity_poly.type
_entity_poly.pdbx_seq_one_letter_code
_entity_poly.pdbx_strand_id
1 'polypeptide(L)'
;MNGASRQTEFPLDSKVFTGTFTIESVYAYEFSTPTDHTVVGSTAIGRHNEVQITHLGVGGDFHWKGARGRIMTQLGMYSTMTPRNDASPGRGQWSLDNAYRYITEGYGGYHFDVDHGLNIDAGIFLSYVGLCSYYNYENWTDQASYVSSNTPCFFNGVRIQYFPSDKLKIEPWIINGWQSYGEFNEMPGLGVQIQYRPYGWLAFVFNQYVGKDTLGNADRVRIHTDDSVLVKYHENPASFLSRGAFSVTVDVGCETGGGTSCWGGDSSSPSQYFAGFMAYNRFWFLNNTVGFTFGGGAMTNPGRYLVLTPPINGATAFSGTPYFPQAPGTDYKAWDATLTLDYMPSQFITFRGEYTHRQANVPYFAGHNGVTPPGGNQGSPGSTVTLPGGAVWTPDLQKAEDRLMFAIFVRI
;
A
#
# COMPACT_ATOMS: atom_id res chain seq x y z
N MET A 1 -7.92 -12.19 -0.27
CA MET A 1 -7.73 -13.63 -0.48
C MET A 1 -8.61 -14.10 -1.61
N ASN A 2 -8.04 -14.25 -2.78
CA ASN A 2 -8.70 -14.94 -3.88
C ASN A 2 -8.60 -16.45 -3.61
N GLY A 3 -9.57 -17.00 -2.88
CA GLY A 3 -9.62 -18.43 -2.61
C GLY A 3 -10.05 -19.22 -3.84
N ALA A 4 -9.18 -19.31 -4.82
CA ALA A 4 -9.28 -20.34 -5.83
C ALA A 4 -8.65 -21.60 -5.26
N SER A 5 -9.40 -22.42 -4.57
CA SER A 5 -9.04 -23.79 -4.29
C SER A 5 -9.28 -24.64 -5.55
N ARG A 6 -8.56 -24.37 -6.62
CA ARG A 6 -8.26 -25.37 -7.63
C ARG A 6 -6.84 -25.80 -7.38
N GLN A 7 -6.56 -27.09 -7.43
CA GLN A 7 -5.20 -27.59 -7.54
C GLN A 7 -4.53 -26.79 -8.64
N THR A 8 -3.64 -25.90 -8.23
CA THR A 8 -2.91 -25.06 -9.14
C THR A 8 -1.82 -25.90 -9.74
N GLU A 9 -1.84 -26.12 -11.03
CA GLU A 9 -0.64 -26.54 -11.74
C GLU A 9 0.32 -25.34 -11.65
N PHE A 10 1.48 -25.54 -11.02
CA PHE A 10 2.56 -24.57 -11.00
C PHE A 10 3.57 -24.97 -12.07
N PRO A 11 3.53 -24.37 -13.27
CA PRO A 11 4.39 -24.79 -14.38
C PRO A 11 5.89 -24.56 -14.13
N LEU A 12 6.22 -23.76 -13.11
CA LEU A 12 7.59 -23.40 -12.74
C LEU A 12 8.05 -24.08 -11.43
N ASP A 13 7.38 -25.14 -11.00
CA ASP A 13 7.69 -25.82 -9.75
C ASP A 13 8.79 -26.89 -9.89
N SER A 14 9.67 -26.95 -8.90
CA SER A 14 10.68 -27.99 -8.73
C SER A 14 10.78 -28.36 -7.25
N LYS A 15 11.60 -29.39 -6.93
CA LYS A 15 11.81 -29.85 -5.54
C LYS A 15 12.45 -28.80 -4.62
N VAL A 16 13.09 -27.77 -5.16
CA VAL A 16 13.88 -26.78 -4.42
C VAL A 16 13.41 -25.36 -4.68
N PHE A 17 12.82 -25.12 -5.86
CA PHE A 17 12.45 -23.80 -6.32
C PHE A 17 11.07 -23.83 -6.96
N THR A 18 10.20 -22.91 -6.53
CA THR A 18 8.91 -22.61 -7.16
C THR A 18 9.00 -21.22 -7.79
N GLY A 19 8.99 -21.17 -9.12
CA GLY A 19 9.09 -19.91 -9.86
C GLY A 19 7.80 -19.09 -9.81
N THR A 20 7.93 -17.80 -9.96
CA THR A 20 6.82 -16.86 -10.06
C THR A 20 7.12 -15.81 -11.13
N PHE A 21 6.14 -15.56 -11.99
CA PHE A 21 6.12 -14.43 -12.92
C PHE A 21 4.83 -13.65 -12.75
N THR A 22 4.94 -12.33 -12.65
CA THR A 22 3.77 -11.44 -12.58
C THR A 22 3.96 -10.24 -13.46
N ILE A 23 2.89 -9.79 -14.12
CA ILE A 23 2.84 -8.49 -14.79
C ILE A 23 1.49 -7.84 -14.56
N GLU A 24 1.51 -6.56 -14.20
CA GLU A 24 0.37 -5.71 -14.01
C GLU A 24 0.47 -4.51 -14.95
N SER A 25 -0.39 -4.49 -15.97
CA SER A 25 -0.48 -3.41 -16.97
C SER A 25 -1.78 -2.67 -16.78
N VAL A 26 -1.71 -1.34 -16.65
CA VAL A 26 -2.84 -0.49 -16.34
C VAL A 26 -2.91 0.69 -17.32
N TYR A 27 -4.12 1.04 -17.70
CA TYR A 27 -4.47 2.32 -18.29
C TYR A 27 -5.44 3.04 -17.36
N ALA A 28 -5.17 4.29 -17.03
CA ALA A 28 -6.02 5.10 -16.16
C ALA A 28 -6.39 6.43 -16.85
N TYR A 29 -7.67 6.78 -16.79
CA TYR A 29 -8.19 8.05 -17.29
C TYR A 29 -8.81 8.83 -16.15
N GLU A 30 -8.19 9.97 -15.79
CA GLU A 30 -8.76 10.94 -14.87
C GLU A 30 -9.59 11.98 -15.60
N PHE A 31 -10.78 12.24 -15.10
CA PHE A 31 -11.70 13.19 -15.74
C PHE A 31 -11.27 14.66 -15.56
N SER A 32 -10.37 14.95 -14.62
CA SER A 32 -9.70 16.25 -14.51
C SER A 32 -8.72 16.53 -15.64
N THR A 33 -8.28 15.50 -16.37
CA THR A 33 -7.35 15.58 -17.50
C THR A 33 -6.09 16.39 -17.23
N PRO A 34 -5.28 16.03 -16.21
CA PRO A 34 -4.08 16.80 -15.86
C PRO A 34 -3.07 16.82 -17.01
N THR A 35 -2.62 18.02 -17.38
CA THR A 35 -1.73 18.21 -18.57
C THR A 35 -0.33 17.65 -18.37
N ASP A 36 0.10 17.46 -17.10
CA ASP A 36 1.37 16.82 -16.75
C ASP A 36 1.23 15.30 -16.55
N HIS A 37 0.06 14.74 -16.81
CA HIS A 37 -0.27 13.33 -16.65
C HIS A 37 -0.12 12.77 -15.22
N THR A 38 0.03 13.60 -14.19
CA THR A 38 0.25 13.12 -12.83
C THR A 38 -1.06 12.75 -12.13
N VAL A 39 -1.13 11.51 -11.63
CA VAL A 39 -2.18 11.04 -10.73
C VAL A 39 -1.75 11.29 -9.29
N VAL A 40 -2.59 11.97 -8.52
CA VAL A 40 -2.34 12.33 -7.13
C VAL A 40 -3.14 11.43 -6.19
N GLY A 41 -2.58 11.09 -5.03
CA GLY A 41 -3.27 10.31 -4.00
C GLY A 41 -3.39 8.82 -4.32
N SER A 42 -2.58 8.31 -5.24
CA SER A 42 -2.54 6.89 -5.60
C SER A 42 -1.19 6.28 -5.27
N THR A 43 -1.20 5.05 -4.77
CA THR A 43 0.00 4.21 -4.58
C THR A 43 0.16 3.18 -5.69
N ALA A 44 -0.87 2.97 -6.50
CA ALA A 44 -0.89 1.97 -7.56
C ALA A 44 -0.73 2.57 -8.97
N ILE A 45 -1.27 3.78 -9.18
CA ILE A 45 -1.35 4.41 -10.49
C ILE A 45 -0.68 5.79 -10.44
N GLY A 46 0.35 5.99 -11.25
CA GLY A 46 1.12 7.24 -11.25
C GLY A 46 0.80 8.20 -12.40
N ARG A 47 0.21 7.70 -13.52
CA ARG A 47 0.07 8.45 -14.76
C ARG A 47 -1.34 8.37 -15.32
N HIS A 48 -1.85 9.53 -15.79
CA HIS A 48 -3.11 9.69 -16.47
C HIS A 48 -2.95 9.49 -17.98
N ASN A 49 -3.94 8.83 -18.61
CA ASN A 49 -4.09 8.69 -20.06
C ASN A 49 -2.88 8.05 -20.75
N GLU A 50 -2.21 7.15 -20.05
CA GLU A 50 -1.07 6.37 -20.56
C GLU A 50 -1.21 4.90 -20.14
N VAL A 51 -0.76 3.99 -21.00
CA VAL A 51 -0.56 2.59 -20.60
C VAL A 51 0.73 2.50 -19.82
N GLN A 52 0.67 1.94 -18.64
CA GLN A 52 1.83 1.80 -17.76
C GLN A 52 1.92 0.37 -17.22
N ILE A 53 3.13 -0.11 -17.05
CA ILE A 53 3.40 -1.30 -16.22
C ILE A 53 3.57 -0.79 -14.80
N THR A 54 2.62 -1.15 -13.92
CA THR A 54 2.72 -0.81 -12.49
C THR A 54 3.70 -1.74 -11.79
N HIS A 55 3.63 -3.04 -12.09
CA HIS A 55 4.52 -4.04 -11.54
C HIS A 55 4.87 -5.11 -12.58
N LEU A 56 6.15 -5.44 -12.69
CA LEU A 56 6.66 -6.63 -13.37
C LEU A 56 7.60 -7.36 -12.41
N GLY A 57 7.22 -8.57 -12.01
CA GLY A 57 7.95 -9.40 -11.07
C GLY A 57 8.38 -10.72 -11.67
N VAL A 58 9.64 -11.07 -11.46
CA VAL A 58 10.21 -12.37 -11.75
C VAL A 58 10.98 -12.85 -10.52
N GLY A 59 10.77 -14.10 -10.13
CA GLY A 59 11.45 -14.65 -8.96
C GLY A 59 10.86 -15.97 -8.52
N GLY A 60 10.78 -16.19 -7.21
CA GLY A 60 10.19 -17.40 -6.64
C GLY A 60 10.67 -17.71 -5.24
N ASP A 61 10.21 -18.84 -4.75
CA ASP A 61 10.48 -19.37 -3.43
C ASP A 61 11.51 -20.48 -3.50
N PHE A 62 12.48 -20.46 -2.58
CA PHE A 62 13.49 -21.48 -2.39
C PHE A 62 13.23 -22.21 -1.08
N HIS A 63 13.34 -23.54 -1.09
CA HIS A 63 13.23 -24.35 0.12
C HIS A 63 14.10 -25.61 0.03
N TRP A 64 14.91 -25.84 1.06
CA TRP A 64 15.77 -27.01 1.14
C TRP A 64 16.12 -27.34 2.60
N LYS A 65 15.67 -28.51 3.11
CA LYS A 65 15.99 -29.00 4.46
C LYS A 65 15.78 -27.96 5.57
N GLY A 66 14.63 -27.28 5.56
CA GLY A 66 14.32 -26.21 6.51
C GLY A 66 14.84 -24.83 6.10
N ALA A 67 15.92 -24.72 5.34
CA ALA A 67 16.32 -23.45 4.75
C ALA A 67 15.26 -22.97 3.76
N ARG A 68 14.90 -21.68 3.82
CA ARG A 68 13.90 -21.06 2.97
C ARG A 68 14.34 -19.68 2.52
N GLY A 69 13.80 -19.22 1.44
CA GLY A 69 14.04 -17.86 0.96
C GLY A 69 13.07 -17.51 -0.16
N ARG A 70 12.96 -16.24 -0.43
CA ARG A 70 12.21 -15.71 -1.55
C ARG A 70 12.97 -14.56 -2.18
N ILE A 71 12.93 -14.50 -3.49
CA ILE A 71 13.33 -13.32 -4.25
C ILE A 71 12.23 -13.00 -5.25
N MET A 72 11.81 -11.74 -5.29
CA MET A 72 10.91 -11.19 -6.31
C MET A 72 11.44 -9.85 -6.76
N THR A 73 11.56 -9.67 -8.06
CA THR A 73 11.92 -8.37 -8.63
C THR A 73 10.73 -7.42 -8.68
N GLN A 74 11.03 -6.13 -8.80
CA GLN A 74 10.06 -5.05 -8.96
C GLN A 74 10.53 -4.11 -10.08
N LEU A 75 9.95 -4.26 -11.25
CA LEU A 75 10.15 -3.36 -12.37
C LEU A 75 8.83 -2.65 -12.67
N GLY A 76 8.89 -1.47 -13.29
CA GLY A 76 7.71 -0.65 -13.55
C GLY A 76 7.55 0.50 -12.54
N MET A 77 6.34 1.07 -12.46
CA MET A 77 6.07 2.28 -11.67
C MET A 77 6.34 2.10 -10.19
N TYR A 78 6.12 0.91 -9.64
CA TYR A 78 6.35 0.62 -8.23
C TYR A 78 7.82 0.78 -7.83
N SER A 79 8.78 0.50 -8.70
CA SER A 79 10.20 0.73 -8.42
C SER A 79 10.56 2.21 -8.16
N THR A 80 9.70 3.13 -8.59
CA THR A 80 9.85 4.58 -8.38
C THR A 80 8.92 5.09 -7.28
N MET A 81 7.67 4.60 -7.24
CA MET A 81 6.65 5.11 -6.33
C MET A 81 6.83 4.61 -4.90
N THR A 82 7.25 3.35 -4.72
CA THR A 82 7.33 2.69 -3.41
C THR A 82 8.51 3.18 -2.56
N PRO A 83 9.77 3.29 -3.05
CA PRO A 83 10.91 3.57 -2.19
C PRO A 83 11.04 5.01 -1.71
N ARG A 84 10.29 5.95 -2.25
CA ARG A 84 10.48 7.39 -2.01
C ARG A 84 10.33 7.86 -0.55
N ASN A 85 9.81 7.02 0.34
CA ASN A 85 9.75 7.29 1.79
C ASN A 85 10.94 6.71 2.55
N ASP A 86 11.93 6.15 1.84
CA ASP A 86 13.12 5.59 2.47
C ASP A 86 13.96 6.66 3.16
N ALA A 87 14.35 6.38 4.40
CA ALA A 87 15.16 7.28 5.23
C ALA A 87 16.64 7.30 4.84
N SER A 88 17.13 6.24 4.18
CA SER A 88 18.56 6.03 3.96
C SER A 88 19.25 7.13 3.15
N PRO A 89 18.64 7.80 2.16
CA PRO A 89 19.30 8.91 1.46
C PRO A 89 19.62 10.11 2.35
N GLY A 90 18.87 10.31 3.42
CA GLY A 90 19.11 11.37 4.42
C GLY A 90 19.95 10.93 5.61
N ARG A 91 20.42 9.69 5.64
CA ARG A 91 21.08 9.09 6.80
C ARG A 91 22.22 8.14 6.42
N GLY A 92 23.36 8.71 6.10
CA GLY A 92 24.57 7.96 5.80
C GLY A 92 25.04 8.10 4.34
N GLN A 93 26.13 7.42 4.05
CA GLN A 93 26.85 7.54 2.77
C GLN A 93 26.14 6.80 1.63
N TRP A 94 25.39 5.76 1.95
CA TRP A 94 24.81 4.84 0.96
C TRP A 94 23.29 4.93 0.91
N SER A 95 22.74 5.20 -0.27
CA SER A 95 21.31 5.21 -0.53
C SER A 95 20.82 3.77 -0.74
N LEU A 96 20.07 3.23 0.21
CA LEU A 96 19.50 1.89 0.12
C LEU A 96 18.35 1.81 -0.88
N ASP A 97 17.63 2.90 -1.09
CA ASP A 97 16.57 2.96 -2.11
C ASP A 97 17.17 2.70 -3.51
N ASN A 98 18.32 3.24 -3.81
CA ASN A 98 19.03 2.97 -5.07
C ASN A 98 19.49 1.52 -5.18
N ALA A 99 19.83 0.89 -4.05
CA ALA A 99 20.27 -0.51 -4.03
C ALA A 99 19.10 -1.50 -4.17
N TYR A 100 17.95 -1.19 -3.56
CA TYR A 100 16.88 -2.18 -3.36
C TYR A 100 15.57 -1.87 -4.09
N ARG A 101 15.43 -0.73 -4.79
CA ARG A 101 14.18 -0.33 -5.47
C ARG A 101 13.63 -1.35 -6.46
N TYR A 102 14.45 -2.26 -6.95
CA TYR A 102 14.05 -3.31 -7.89
C TYR A 102 13.75 -4.65 -7.23
N ILE A 103 13.69 -4.69 -5.90
CA ILE A 103 13.37 -5.87 -5.10
C ILE A 103 12.05 -5.64 -4.38
N THR A 104 11.02 -6.43 -4.73
CA THR A 104 9.74 -6.44 -4.02
C THR A 104 9.88 -7.21 -2.71
N GLU A 105 10.45 -8.41 -2.79
CA GLU A 105 10.73 -9.31 -1.68
C GLU A 105 12.12 -9.91 -1.87
N GLY A 106 12.92 -9.93 -0.81
CA GLY A 106 14.24 -10.51 -0.83
C GLY A 106 14.65 -10.91 0.58
N TYR A 107 14.35 -12.17 0.95
CA TYR A 107 14.64 -12.65 2.30
C TYR A 107 15.12 -14.10 2.30
N GLY A 108 15.84 -14.44 3.37
CA GLY A 108 16.24 -15.81 3.68
C GLY A 108 15.97 -16.12 5.13
N GLY A 109 15.76 -17.40 5.43
CA GLY A 109 15.45 -17.83 6.77
C GLY A 109 15.40 -19.34 6.94
N TYR A 110 14.80 -19.75 8.04
CA TYR A 110 14.71 -21.15 8.41
C TYR A 110 13.35 -21.50 8.99
N HIS A 111 12.86 -22.68 8.62
CA HIS A 111 11.65 -23.30 9.13
C HIS A 111 11.99 -24.30 10.22
N PHE A 112 11.33 -24.20 11.37
CA PHE A 112 11.40 -25.11 12.50
C PHE A 112 10.09 -25.88 12.63
N ASP A 113 10.17 -27.19 12.80
CA ASP A 113 9.01 -28.06 13.09
C ASP A 113 8.60 -27.92 14.57
N VAL A 114 7.94 -26.81 14.88
CA VAL A 114 7.37 -26.49 16.21
C VAL A 114 5.89 -26.23 16.03
N ASP A 115 5.04 -26.97 16.74
CA ASP A 115 3.58 -26.96 16.61
C ASP A 115 3.12 -27.11 15.15
N HIS A 116 2.51 -26.07 14.57
CA HIS A 116 2.11 -26.02 13.15
C HIS A 116 3.12 -25.25 12.29
N GLY A 117 4.30 -24.91 12.82
CA GLY A 117 5.41 -24.27 12.14
C GLY A 117 5.89 -22.99 12.81
N LEU A 118 7.22 -22.80 12.78
CA LEU A 118 7.87 -21.56 13.17
C LEU A 118 8.88 -21.19 12.07
N ASN A 119 8.75 -19.99 11.51
CA ASN A 119 9.70 -19.45 10.54
C ASN A 119 10.40 -18.23 11.13
N ILE A 120 11.70 -18.11 10.90
CA ILE A 120 12.50 -16.92 11.21
C ILE A 120 13.16 -16.48 9.91
N ASP A 121 12.81 -15.33 9.41
CA ASP A 121 13.27 -14.78 8.13
C ASP A 121 13.86 -13.39 8.33
N ALA A 122 14.88 -13.03 7.54
CA ALA A 122 15.48 -11.69 7.52
C ALA A 122 15.62 -11.18 6.09
N GLY A 123 15.34 -9.90 5.87
CA GLY A 123 15.45 -9.26 4.56
C GLY A 123 14.34 -8.25 4.29
N ILE A 124 13.94 -8.15 3.01
CA ILE A 124 12.90 -7.24 2.51
C ILE A 124 11.61 -8.05 2.30
N PHE A 125 10.52 -7.52 2.83
CA PHE A 125 9.20 -8.16 2.83
C PHE A 125 8.13 -7.18 2.38
N LEU A 126 7.04 -7.70 1.83
CA LEU A 126 5.80 -6.93 1.75
C LEU A 126 5.27 -6.58 3.15
N SER A 127 4.56 -5.47 3.25
CA SER A 127 3.98 -5.03 4.51
C SER A 127 3.02 -6.06 5.10
N TYR A 128 3.06 -6.21 6.42
CA TYR A 128 2.04 -6.92 7.18
C TYR A 128 0.89 -5.99 7.60
N VAL A 129 1.10 -4.68 7.58
CA VAL A 129 0.08 -3.67 7.92
C VAL A 129 -0.83 -3.45 6.73
N GLY A 130 -2.13 -3.52 6.96
CA GLY A 130 -3.13 -3.39 5.92
C GLY A 130 -3.68 -4.73 5.43
N LEU A 131 -4.93 -4.68 4.94
CA LEU A 131 -5.60 -5.85 4.36
C LEU A 131 -5.24 -6.06 2.89
N CYS A 132 -4.92 -4.99 2.17
CA CYS A 132 -4.65 -5.04 0.74
C CYS A 132 -3.22 -5.52 0.46
N SER A 133 -3.10 -6.46 -0.47
CA SER A 133 -1.80 -6.91 -0.96
C SER A 133 -1.14 -5.84 -1.83
N TYR A 134 0.17 -5.84 -1.84
CA TYR A 134 0.97 -5.07 -2.77
C TYR A 134 0.75 -5.49 -4.23
N TYR A 135 0.47 -6.77 -4.45
CA TYR A 135 0.10 -7.32 -5.74
C TYR A 135 -1.39 -7.09 -6.00
N ASN A 136 -1.73 -6.21 -6.96
CA ASN A 136 -3.11 -5.83 -7.24
C ASN A 136 -3.98 -6.99 -7.74
N TYR A 137 -3.40 -7.99 -8.37
CA TYR A 137 -4.13 -9.19 -8.79
C TYR A 137 -4.71 -10.00 -7.62
N GLU A 138 -4.22 -9.81 -6.40
CA GLU A 138 -4.73 -10.44 -5.19
C GLU A 138 -5.88 -9.64 -4.55
N ASN A 139 -6.02 -8.38 -4.89
CA ASN A 139 -6.99 -7.48 -4.30
C ASN A 139 -8.35 -7.55 -5.00
N TRP A 140 -9.37 -7.14 -4.27
CA TRP A 140 -10.74 -7.04 -4.81
C TRP A 140 -10.94 -5.81 -5.71
N THR A 141 -10.09 -4.81 -5.57
CA THR A 141 -10.00 -3.59 -6.35
C THR A 141 -8.56 -3.39 -6.82
N ASP A 142 -8.31 -2.60 -7.83
CA ASP A 142 -6.95 -2.18 -8.19
C ASP A 142 -6.48 -1.05 -7.28
N GLN A 143 -7.30 -0.03 -7.20
CA GLN A 143 -7.10 1.06 -6.28
C GLN A 143 -7.93 0.78 -5.03
N ALA A 144 -7.30 0.24 -4.00
CA ALA A 144 -7.92 0.16 -2.69
C ALA A 144 -8.34 1.56 -2.19
N SER A 145 -9.18 1.60 -1.16
CA SER A 145 -9.59 2.87 -0.52
C SER A 145 -8.39 3.79 -0.29
N TYR A 146 -8.64 5.07 -0.36
CA TYR A 146 -7.68 6.10 0.00
C TYR A 146 -7.11 5.92 1.43
N VAL A 147 -7.86 5.28 2.32
CA VAL A 147 -7.38 4.83 3.65
C VAL A 147 -6.19 3.90 3.49
N SER A 148 -6.30 2.85 2.66
CA SER A 148 -5.22 1.88 2.42
C SER A 148 -3.98 2.49 1.77
N SER A 149 -4.12 3.60 1.04
CA SER A 149 -2.96 4.33 0.47
C SER A 149 -2.03 4.91 1.54
N ASN A 150 -2.46 4.93 2.79
CA ASN A 150 -1.68 5.41 3.94
C ASN A 150 -0.99 4.29 4.72
N THR A 151 -1.17 3.03 4.35
CA THR A 151 -0.43 1.90 4.92
C THR A 151 0.92 1.73 4.22
N PRO A 152 1.94 1.15 4.88
CA PRO A 152 3.24 0.94 4.27
C PRO A 152 3.19 -0.18 3.24
N CYS A 153 4.02 -0.09 2.20
CA CYS A 153 4.07 -1.08 1.13
C CYS A 153 5.06 -2.21 1.43
N PHE A 154 6.14 -1.93 2.16
CA PHE A 154 7.21 -2.89 2.44
C PHE A 154 7.88 -2.61 3.77
N PHE A 155 8.62 -3.61 4.25
CA PHE A 155 9.50 -3.52 5.41
C PHE A 155 10.85 -4.21 5.14
N ASN A 156 11.90 -3.72 5.78
CA ASN A 156 13.21 -4.37 5.83
C ASN A 156 13.55 -4.69 7.29
N GLY A 157 13.87 -5.96 7.58
CA GLY A 157 14.15 -6.38 8.95
C GLY A 157 14.07 -7.87 9.18
N VAL A 158 13.58 -8.26 10.35
CA VAL A 158 13.40 -9.66 10.78
C VAL A 158 11.91 -9.91 11.04
N ARG A 159 11.43 -11.01 10.50
CA ARG A 159 10.07 -11.52 10.69
C ARG A 159 10.12 -12.89 11.36
N ILE A 160 9.26 -13.09 12.36
CA ILE A 160 9.05 -14.39 13.00
C ILE A 160 7.59 -14.77 12.76
N GLN A 161 7.35 -15.91 12.09
CA GLN A 161 6.00 -16.43 11.87
C GLN A 161 5.78 -17.67 12.71
N TYR A 162 4.96 -17.59 13.72
CA TYR A 162 4.61 -18.71 14.58
C TYR A 162 3.15 -19.14 14.36
N PHE A 163 2.96 -20.43 14.13
CA PHE A 163 1.66 -21.05 13.90
C PHE A 163 1.35 -22.01 15.06
N PRO A 164 0.72 -21.55 16.16
CA PRO A 164 0.33 -22.43 17.26
C PRO A 164 -0.80 -23.40 16.86
N SER A 165 -1.53 -23.08 15.79
CA SER A 165 -2.54 -23.95 15.19
C SER A 165 -2.74 -23.61 13.72
N ASP A 166 -3.50 -24.42 12.98
CA ASP A 166 -3.95 -24.16 11.62
C ASP A 166 -4.89 -22.92 11.47
N LYS A 167 -5.38 -22.41 12.60
CA LYS A 167 -6.31 -21.26 12.68
C LYS A 167 -5.66 -19.96 13.13
N LEU A 168 -4.48 -20.03 13.75
CA LEU A 168 -3.84 -18.89 14.38
C LEU A 168 -2.41 -18.73 13.89
N LYS A 169 -2.08 -17.53 13.40
CA LYS A 169 -0.71 -17.07 13.15
C LYS A 169 -0.41 -15.87 14.03
N ILE A 170 0.74 -15.87 14.67
CA ILE A 170 1.31 -14.75 15.43
C ILE A 170 2.63 -14.39 14.77
N GLU A 171 2.80 -13.14 14.37
CA GLU A 171 3.93 -12.73 13.55
C GLU A 171 4.56 -11.44 14.08
N PRO A 172 5.48 -11.52 15.08
CA PRO A 172 6.26 -10.37 15.52
C PRO A 172 7.33 -9.98 14.50
N TRP A 173 7.66 -8.67 14.48
CA TRP A 173 8.58 -8.04 13.57
C TRP A 173 9.54 -7.10 14.30
N ILE A 174 10.80 -7.10 13.84
CA ILE A 174 11.81 -6.09 14.19
C ILE A 174 12.27 -5.51 12.85
N ILE A 175 11.98 -4.24 12.59
CA ILE A 175 12.14 -3.63 11.28
C ILE A 175 12.85 -2.28 11.36
N ASN A 176 13.49 -1.87 10.27
CA ASN A 176 14.26 -0.63 10.23
C ASN A 176 13.39 0.63 10.36
N GLY A 177 12.11 0.57 9.97
CA GLY A 177 11.18 1.68 10.10
C GLY A 177 9.99 1.57 9.15
N TRP A 178 9.10 2.54 9.22
CA TRP A 178 7.87 2.60 8.43
C TRP A 178 8.17 2.86 6.95
N GLN A 179 7.95 1.87 6.10
CA GLN A 179 8.19 1.94 4.65
C GLN A 179 9.61 2.46 4.31
N SER A 180 10.62 1.91 4.95
CA SER A 180 12.00 2.32 4.77
C SER A 180 12.95 1.12 4.75
N TYR A 181 13.95 1.15 3.88
CA TYR A 181 15.03 0.17 3.89
C TYR A 181 16.02 0.45 5.02
N GLY A 182 16.26 1.74 5.35
CA GLY A 182 17.14 2.17 6.42
C GLY A 182 16.37 2.65 7.65
N GLU A 183 17.04 2.69 8.78
CA GLU A 183 16.49 3.23 10.02
C GLU A 183 16.38 4.76 9.96
N PHE A 184 15.33 5.32 10.54
CA PHE A 184 15.17 6.77 10.70
C PHE A 184 16.01 7.32 11.83
N ASN A 185 16.17 6.56 12.90
CA ASN A 185 16.89 6.88 14.13
C ASN A 185 17.64 5.65 14.63
N GLU A 186 18.08 5.65 15.88
CA GLU A 186 18.90 4.57 16.45
C GLU A 186 18.09 3.36 16.98
N MET A 187 16.76 3.42 16.88
CA MET A 187 15.89 2.35 17.36
C MET A 187 15.08 1.75 16.21
N PRO A 188 15.06 0.42 16.09
CA PRO A 188 14.20 -0.26 15.12
C PRO A 188 12.73 -0.06 15.46
N GLY A 189 11.89 -0.17 14.43
CA GLY A 189 10.45 -0.33 14.61
C GLY A 189 10.10 -1.73 15.09
N LEU A 190 9.06 -1.84 15.91
CA LEU A 190 8.51 -3.10 16.36
C LEU A 190 7.09 -3.26 15.84
N GLY A 191 6.75 -4.47 15.43
CA GLY A 191 5.42 -4.77 14.95
C GLY A 191 4.94 -6.15 15.32
N VAL A 192 3.64 -6.36 15.17
CA VAL A 192 3.04 -7.68 15.27
C VAL A 192 1.82 -7.76 14.38
N GLN A 193 1.67 -8.88 13.67
CA GLN A 193 0.43 -9.27 13.03
C GLN A 193 -0.12 -10.51 13.72
N ILE A 194 -1.43 -10.52 14.00
CA ILE A 194 -2.16 -11.70 14.45
C ILE A 194 -3.24 -11.99 13.41
N GLN A 195 -3.23 -13.18 12.83
CA GLN A 195 -4.30 -13.67 11.96
C GLN A 195 -5.02 -14.82 12.65
N TYR A 196 -6.34 -14.68 12.82
CA TYR A 196 -7.17 -15.69 13.45
C TYR A 196 -8.34 -16.07 12.52
N ARG A 197 -8.42 -17.35 12.15
CA ARG A 197 -9.45 -17.91 11.27
C ARG A 197 -10.21 -19.03 11.97
N PRO A 198 -11.14 -18.70 12.88
CA PRO A 198 -11.88 -19.71 13.64
C PRO A 198 -12.68 -20.64 12.75
N TYR A 199 -13.20 -20.12 11.64
CA TYR A 199 -14.04 -20.84 10.67
C TYR A 199 -13.60 -20.51 9.23
N GLY A 200 -13.93 -21.37 8.27
CA GLY A 200 -13.61 -21.14 6.85
C GLY A 200 -14.34 -19.94 6.22
N TRP A 201 -15.31 -19.36 6.91
CA TRP A 201 -16.06 -18.19 6.47
C TRP A 201 -15.72 -16.90 7.23
N LEU A 202 -14.89 -16.95 8.30
CA LEU A 202 -14.57 -15.81 9.17
C LEU A 202 -13.07 -15.71 9.41
N ALA A 203 -12.52 -14.53 9.18
CA ALA A 203 -11.11 -14.21 9.51
C ALA A 203 -10.99 -12.84 10.16
N PHE A 204 -10.06 -12.74 11.11
CA PHE A 204 -9.63 -11.51 11.77
C PHE A 204 -8.15 -11.30 11.46
N VAL A 205 -7.77 -10.05 11.22
CA VAL A 205 -6.38 -9.63 11.06
C VAL A 205 -6.15 -8.43 11.98
N PHE A 206 -5.17 -8.51 12.86
CA PHE A 206 -4.78 -7.44 13.77
C PHE A 206 -3.32 -7.09 13.49
N ASN A 207 -3.07 -5.82 13.19
CA ASN A 207 -1.75 -5.30 12.86
C ASN A 207 -1.40 -4.17 13.81
N GLN A 208 -0.26 -4.25 14.47
CA GLN A 208 0.22 -3.23 15.39
C GLN A 208 1.64 -2.82 15.01
N TYR A 209 1.94 -1.54 15.18
CA TYR A 209 3.26 -0.98 14.93
C TYR A 209 3.61 0.09 15.96
N VAL A 210 4.87 0.12 16.38
CA VAL A 210 5.47 1.22 17.13
C VAL A 210 6.88 1.48 16.62
N GLY A 211 7.22 2.74 16.37
CA GLY A 211 8.55 3.12 15.89
C GLY A 211 8.84 4.61 15.99
N LYS A 212 10.09 4.97 15.73
CA LYS A 212 10.58 6.35 15.74
C LYS A 212 10.96 6.76 14.32
N ASP A 213 9.96 7.08 13.51
CA ASP A 213 10.08 7.22 12.05
C ASP A 213 10.21 8.67 11.56
N THR A 214 10.59 9.60 12.44
CA THR A 214 10.85 10.98 12.02
C THR A 214 12.35 11.23 12.02
N LEU A 215 12.92 11.42 10.82
CA LEU A 215 14.36 11.67 10.67
C LEU A 215 14.79 12.91 11.45
N GLY A 216 15.83 12.76 12.26
CA GLY A 216 16.37 13.85 13.09
C GLY A 216 15.53 14.21 14.32
N ASN A 217 14.47 13.46 14.61
CA ASN A 217 13.65 13.63 15.82
C ASN A 217 13.37 12.28 16.48
N ALA A 218 14.35 11.80 17.24
CA ALA A 218 14.28 10.51 17.94
C ALA A 218 13.29 10.47 19.12
N ASP A 219 12.76 11.61 19.53
CA ASP A 219 11.75 11.69 20.60
C ASP A 219 10.32 11.48 20.08
N ARG A 220 10.11 11.58 18.75
CA ARG A 220 8.81 11.36 18.14
C ARG A 220 8.56 9.87 17.95
N VAL A 221 7.50 9.37 18.57
CA VAL A 221 7.07 7.97 18.52
C VAL A 221 5.79 7.86 17.72
N ARG A 222 5.77 6.98 16.71
CA ARG A 222 4.59 6.55 15.97
C ARG A 222 3.99 5.31 16.62
N ILE A 223 2.67 5.30 16.76
CA ILE A 223 1.87 4.13 17.16
C ILE A 223 0.78 3.97 16.11
N HIS A 224 0.60 2.76 15.59
CA HIS A 224 -0.35 2.51 14.51
C HIS A 224 -1.01 1.14 14.66
N THR A 225 -2.31 1.07 14.36
CA THR A 225 -3.11 -0.15 14.27
C THR A 225 -3.92 -0.17 12.98
N ASP A 226 -3.96 -1.32 12.30
CA ASP A 226 -4.83 -1.58 11.16
C ASP A 226 -5.47 -2.95 11.35
N ASP A 227 -6.75 -2.97 11.67
CA ASP A 227 -7.46 -4.16 12.09
C ASP A 227 -8.61 -4.48 11.12
N SER A 228 -8.72 -5.74 10.71
CA SER A 228 -9.66 -6.15 9.67
C SER A 228 -10.47 -7.38 10.05
N VAL A 229 -11.71 -7.40 9.57
CA VAL A 229 -12.62 -8.56 9.61
C VAL A 229 -13.04 -8.91 8.19
N LEU A 230 -12.95 -10.20 7.85
CA LEU A 230 -13.41 -10.73 6.56
C LEU A 230 -14.47 -11.80 6.81
N VAL A 231 -15.60 -11.69 6.11
CA VAL A 231 -16.71 -12.63 6.21
C VAL A 231 -17.13 -13.12 4.83
N LYS A 232 -17.08 -14.43 4.62
CA LYS A 232 -17.66 -15.10 3.46
C LYS A 232 -19.06 -15.58 3.85
N TYR A 233 -20.08 -14.86 3.43
CA TYR A 233 -21.46 -15.13 3.85
C TYR A 233 -22.23 -16.02 2.87
N HIS A 234 -21.70 -16.24 1.67
CA HIS A 234 -22.29 -17.12 0.65
C HIS A 234 -21.22 -17.91 -0.09
N GLU A 235 -21.46 -19.18 -0.30
CA GLU A 235 -20.63 -20.06 -1.14
C GLU A 235 -21.50 -21.18 -1.73
N ASN A 236 -21.72 -21.13 -3.05
CA ASN A 236 -22.38 -22.16 -3.83
C ASN A 236 -21.82 -22.16 -5.26
N PRO A 237 -20.73 -22.90 -5.53
CA PRO A 237 -20.07 -22.90 -6.84
C PRO A 237 -20.97 -23.29 -8.03
N ALA A 238 -22.04 -24.05 -7.76
CA ALA A 238 -22.98 -24.50 -8.80
C ALA A 238 -24.01 -23.44 -9.18
N SER A 239 -24.16 -22.37 -8.39
CA SER A 239 -25.13 -21.31 -8.67
C SER A 239 -24.53 -20.19 -9.51
N PHE A 240 -25.41 -19.38 -10.15
CA PHE A 240 -24.97 -18.17 -10.86
C PHE A 240 -24.17 -17.25 -9.95
N LEU A 241 -24.63 -16.98 -8.73
CA LEU A 241 -23.85 -16.34 -7.66
C LEU A 241 -23.05 -17.42 -6.94
N SER A 242 -21.77 -17.54 -7.26
CA SER A 242 -20.90 -18.59 -6.74
C SER A 242 -20.40 -18.30 -5.33
N ARG A 243 -20.17 -17.02 -5.01
CA ARG A 243 -19.64 -16.58 -3.71
C ARG A 243 -20.02 -15.14 -3.41
N GLY A 244 -20.18 -14.83 -2.12
CA GLY A 244 -20.33 -13.48 -1.59
C GLY A 244 -19.49 -13.30 -0.33
N ALA A 245 -18.74 -12.21 -0.25
CA ALA A 245 -17.93 -11.88 0.92
C ALA A 245 -17.86 -10.38 1.13
N PHE A 246 -17.64 -9.97 2.38
CA PHE A 246 -17.30 -8.59 2.71
C PHE A 246 -16.07 -8.50 3.61
N SER A 247 -15.45 -7.34 3.61
CA SER A 247 -14.37 -6.96 4.53
C SER A 247 -14.63 -5.58 5.11
N VAL A 248 -14.21 -5.39 6.35
CA VAL A 248 -14.14 -4.08 7.01
C VAL A 248 -12.77 -3.95 7.62
N THR A 249 -12.14 -2.80 7.42
CA THR A 249 -10.86 -2.43 8.04
C THR A 249 -11.03 -1.12 8.79
N VAL A 250 -10.46 -1.03 9.98
CA VAL A 250 -10.27 0.20 10.75
C VAL A 250 -8.78 0.45 10.87
N ASP A 251 -8.36 1.66 10.52
CA ASP A 251 -6.95 2.06 10.46
C ASP A 251 -6.77 3.33 11.27
N VAL A 252 -5.96 3.26 12.34
CA VAL A 252 -5.75 4.35 13.28
C VAL A 252 -4.28 4.43 13.65
N GLY A 253 -3.71 5.63 13.55
CA GLY A 253 -2.35 5.87 13.99
C GLY A 253 -2.17 7.26 14.57
N CYS A 254 -1.12 7.45 15.32
CA CYS A 254 -0.74 8.78 15.81
C CYS A 254 0.76 8.88 16.09
N GLU A 255 1.23 10.11 16.21
CA GLU A 255 2.57 10.42 16.68
C GLU A 255 2.53 11.27 17.94
N THR A 256 3.45 10.99 18.87
CA THR A 256 3.58 11.72 20.13
C THR A 256 5.05 11.93 20.48
N GLY A 257 5.34 12.97 21.27
CA GLY A 257 6.72 13.36 21.59
C GLY A 257 7.37 14.22 20.50
N GLY A 258 8.57 14.76 20.78
CA GLY A 258 9.32 15.57 19.83
C GLY A 258 8.58 16.79 19.27
N GLY A 259 7.74 17.44 20.09
CA GLY A 259 6.96 18.61 19.70
C GLY A 259 5.58 18.31 19.09
N THR A 260 5.12 17.05 19.16
CA THR A 260 3.77 16.66 18.69
C THR A 260 3.01 15.89 19.77
N SER A 261 1.69 15.82 19.63
CA SER A 261 0.80 15.00 20.45
C SER A 261 -0.26 14.31 19.61
N CYS A 262 -0.68 13.12 20.03
CA CYS A 262 -1.76 12.40 19.34
C CYS A 262 -3.07 13.19 19.31
N TRP A 263 -3.42 13.83 20.42
CA TRP A 263 -4.69 14.55 20.61
C TRP A 263 -4.49 15.85 21.38
N GLY A 264 -5.47 16.75 21.27
CA GLY A 264 -5.48 17.98 22.07
C GLY A 264 -4.46 19.03 21.61
N GLY A 265 -3.96 18.90 20.39
CA GLY A 265 -3.05 19.88 19.80
C GLY A 265 -3.75 21.18 19.43
N ASP A 266 -2.94 22.23 19.29
CA ASP A 266 -3.34 23.55 18.82
C ASP A 266 -2.59 23.93 17.50
N SER A 267 -2.64 25.17 17.10
CA SER A 267 -1.95 25.67 15.90
C SER A 267 -0.42 25.64 16.01
N SER A 268 0.14 25.61 17.21
CA SER A 268 1.60 25.55 17.45
C SER A 268 2.11 24.11 17.62
N SER A 269 1.26 23.21 18.07
CA SER A 269 1.51 21.79 18.23
C SER A 269 0.26 21.01 17.82
N PRO A 270 0.05 20.76 16.53
CA PRO A 270 -1.17 20.14 16.04
C PRO A 270 -1.33 18.70 16.49
N SER A 271 -2.57 18.26 16.62
CA SER A 271 -2.89 16.84 16.82
C SER A 271 -2.38 16.04 15.64
N GLN A 272 -1.50 15.08 15.92
CA GLN A 272 -0.81 14.27 14.91
C GLN A 272 -1.39 12.87 14.89
N TYR A 273 -2.59 12.71 14.32
CA TYR A 273 -3.23 11.42 14.20
C TYR A 273 -3.83 11.20 12.80
N PHE A 274 -4.04 9.96 12.49
CA PHE A 274 -4.80 9.46 11.36
C PHE A 274 -5.86 8.52 11.89
N ALA A 275 -7.08 8.61 11.38
CA ALA A 275 -8.14 7.66 11.67
C ALA A 275 -8.98 7.47 10.41
N GLY A 276 -9.16 6.21 10.01
CA GLY A 276 -9.93 5.86 8.84
C GLY A 276 -10.60 4.50 8.98
N PHE A 277 -11.53 4.24 8.07
CA PHE A 277 -12.11 2.93 7.87
C PHE A 277 -12.36 2.70 6.38
N MET A 278 -12.39 1.45 5.97
CA MET A 278 -12.83 1.05 4.64
C MET A 278 -13.68 -0.22 4.72
N ALA A 279 -14.63 -0.35 3.80
CA ALA A 279 -15.48 -1.52 3.70
C ALA A 279 -15.70 -1.89 2.23
N TYR A 280 -15.62 -3.17 1.94
CA TYR A 280 -15.81 -3.72 0.61
C TYR A 280 -16.72 -4.93 0.64
N ASN A 281 -17.58 -5.05 -0.39
CA ASN A 281 -18.33 -6.25 -0.66
C ASN A 281 -18.00 -6.76 -2.05
N ARG A 282 -17.76 -8.07 -2.18
CA ARG A 282 -17.45 -8.71 -3.46
C ARG A 282 -18.35 -9.89 -3.71
N PHE A 283 -18.85 -9.97 -4.92
CA PHE A 283 -19.58 -11.08 -5.49
C PHE A 283 -18.76 -11.78 -6.56
N TRP A 284 -18.87 -13.10 -6.61
CA TRP A 284 -18.30 -13.91 -7.69
C TRP A 284 -19.43 -14.67 -8.38
N PHE A 285 -19.44 -14.62 -9.69
CA PHE A 285 -20.44 -15.23 -10.54
C PHE A 285 -19.80 -16.25 -11.47
N LEU A 286 -20.61 -17.15 -12.05
CA LEU A 286 -20.22 -18.10 -13.09
C LEU A 286 -18.98 -18.92 -12.68
N ASN A 287 -19.08 -19.60 -11.54
CA ASN A 287 -17.97 -20.38 -10.97
C ASN A 287 -16.68 -19.54 -10.79
N ASN A 288 -16.85 -18.34 -10.25
CA ASN A 288 -15.77 -17.36 -10.00
C ASN A 288 -15.08 -16.78 -11.26
N THR A 289 -15.69 -16.92 -12.44
CA THR A 289 -15.13 -16.33 -13.69
C THR A 289 -15.34 -14.82 -13.75
N VAL A 290 -16.42 -14.31 -13.15
CA VAL A 290 -16.71 -12.88 -13.08
C VAL A 290 -16.74 -12.44 -11.62
N GLY A 291 -16.05 -11.32 -11.32
CA GLY A 291 -16.07 -10.69 -10.01
C GLY A 291 -16.66 -9.28 -10.09
N PHE A 292 -17.49 -8.91 -9.12
CA PHE A 292 -17.98 -7.55 -8.96
C PHE A 292 -17.74 -7.11 -7.52
N THR A 293 -17.04 -5.97 -7.37
CA THR A 293 -16.74 -5.39 -6.06
C THR A 293 -17.28 -3.97 -6.00
N PHE A 294 -17.81 -3.60 -4.86
CA PHE A 294 -18.08 -2.21 -4.52
C PHE A 294 -17.69 -1.94 -3.07
N GLY A 295 -17.27 -0.72 -2.81
CA GLY A 295 -16.88 -0.29 -1.48
C GLY A 295 -16.19 1.06 -1.50
N GLY A 296 -15.50 1.37 -0.44
CA GLY A 296 -14.76 2.61 -0.25
C GLY A 296 -14.46 2.84 1.21
N GLY A 297 -14.03 4.05 1.55
CA GLY A 297 -13.65 4.40 2.90
C GLY A 297 -13.73 5.89 3.18
N ALA A 298 -13.44 6.24 4.42
CA ALA A 298 -13.33 7.63 4.86
C ALA A 298 -12.22 7.78 5.90
N MET A 299 -11.57 8.93 5.93
CA MET A 299 -10.47 9.20 6.85
C MET A 299 -10.38 10.65 7.29
N THR A 300 -9.69 10.87 8.39
CA THR A 300 -9.24 12.18 8.88
C THR A 300 -7.75 12.14 9.22
N ASN A 301 -7.03 13.23 8.90
CA ASN A 301 -5.58 13.37 9.14
C ASN A 301 -5.25 14.84 9.42
N PRO A 302 -5.58 15.39 10.60
CA PRO A 302 -5.45 16.81 10.87
C PRO A 302 -4.00 17.29 10.99
N GLY A 303 -3.09 16.42 11.39
CA GLY A 303 -1.70 16.76 11.64
C GLY A 303 -0.72 16.35 10.54
N ARG A 304 -1.20 15.86 9.41
CA ARG A 304 -0.34 15.31 8.35
C ARG A 304 0.50 14.13 8.84
N TYR A 305 -0.13 13.24 9.59
CA TYR A 305 0.50 12.09 10.21
C TYR A 305 1.25 11.21 9.20
N LEU A 306 0.65 10.96 8.04
CA LEU A 306 1.25 10.21 6.94
C LEU A 306 1.40 11.10 5.72
N VAL A 307 2.47 10.88 4.97
CA VAL A 307 2.69 11.55 3.69
C VAL A 307 1.91 10.81 2.63
N LEU A 308 0.92 11.48 2.10
CA LEU A 308 0.08 10.97 1.02
C LEU A 308 0.83 11.06 -0.30
N THR A 309 0.59 10.10 -1.15
CA THR A 309 1.36 9.90 -2.37
C THR A 309 0.58 10.21 -3.64
N PRO A 310 1.27 10.63 -4.70
CA PRO A 310 2.66 11.07 -4.79
C PRO A 310 2.85 12.43 -4.15
N PRO A 311 4.00 12.71 -3.53
CA PRO A 311 4.29 14.06 -3.08
C PRO A 311 4.52 14.98 -4.27
N ILE A 312 4.05 16.22 -4.18
CA ILE A 312 4.32 17.25 -5.19
C ILE A 312 5.78 17.68 -5.09
N ASN A 313 6.43 17.83 -6.23
CA ASN A 313 7.79 18.37 -6.34
C ASN A 313 8.81 17.73 -5.38
N GLY A 314 8.75 16.40 -5.22
CA GLY A 314 9.74 15.68 -4.45
C GLY A 314 9.61 15.81 -2.94
N ALA A 315 8.47 16.23 -2.41
CA ALA A 315 8.21 16.15 -0.98
C ALA A 315 8.36 14.70 -0.48
N THR A 316 8.92 14.56 0.70
CA THR A 316 9.22 13.28 1.35
C THR A 316 8.45 13.15 2.66
N ALA A 317 8.53 11.98 3.30
CA ALA A 317 8.01 11.77 4.64
C ALA A 317 8.56 12.77 5.68
N PHE A 318 9.73 13.35 5.43
CA PHE A 318 10.37 14.32 6.33
C PHE A 318 9.86 15.74 6.13
N SER A 319 9.55 16.12 4.91
CA SER A 319 9.08 17.47 4.57
C SER A 319 7.56 17.62 4.77
N GLY A 320 6.88 16.55 5.10
CA GLY A 320 5.43 16.51 5.14
C GLY A 320 4.80 16.49 3.74
N THR A 321 3.51 16.69 3.66
CA THR A 321 2.81 16.71 2.39
C THR A 321 2.61 18.14 1.89
N PRO A 322 3.09 18.51 0.70
CA PRO A 322 2.86 19.82 0.09
C PRO A 322 1.43 19.96 -0.44
N TYR A 323 0.63 18.89 -0.43
CA TYR A 323 -0.77 18.93 -0.89
C TYR A 323 -1.69 19.68 0.04
N PHE A 324 -1.37 19.79 1.31
CA PHE A 324 -2.14 20.60 2.23
C PHE A 324 -1.71 22.05 2.13
N PRO A 325 -2.42 22.90 1.42
CA PRO A 325 -2.09 24.32 1.35
C PRO A 325 -2.31 25.04 2.69
N GLN A 326 -3.07 24.42 3.61
CA GLN A 326 -3.30 24.95 4.94
C GLN A 326 -2.17 24.62 5.89
N ALA A 327 -2.07 25.42 6.95
CA ALA A 327 -1.11 25.17 8.03
C ALA A 327 -1.34 23.80 8.69
N PRO A 328 -0.30 23.22 9.33
CA PRO A 328 -0.47 22.06 10.20
C PRO A 328 -1.60 22.27 11.20
N GLY A 329 -2.38 21.22 11.47
CA GLY A 329 -3.56 21.28 12.33
C GLY A 329 -4.85 21.62 11.61
N THR A 330 -4.81 22.03 10.33
CA THR A 330 -6.02 22.08 9.52
C THR A 330 -6.56 20.68 9.32
N ASP A 331 -7.84 20.51 9.60
CA ASP A 331 -8.53 19.24 9.55
C ASP A 331 -8.63 18.74 8.10
N TYR A 332 -7.88 17.68 7.78
CA TYR A 332 -7.99 16.99 6.49
C TYR A 332 -8.96 15.82 6.62
N LYS A 333 -9.97 15.80 5.78
CA LYS A 333 -10.95 14.71 5.67
C LYS A 333 -11.11 14.31 4.23
N ALA A 334 -11.17 13.01 3.98
CA ALA A 334 -11.42 12.48 2.65
C ALA A 334 -12.29 11.23 2.73
N TRP A 335 -12.99 10.93 1.64
CA TRP A 335 -13.70 9.68 1.44
C TRP A 335 -13.58 9.23 -0.01
N ASP A 336 -13.84 7.97 -0.26
CA ASP A 336 -13.82 7.37 -1.59
C ASP A 336 -14.92 6.33 -1.77
N ALA A 337 -15.22 6.06 -3.04
CA ALA A 337 -16.09 4.97 -3.47
C ALA A 337 -15.53 4.34 -4.74
N THR A 338 -15.54 3.01 -4.80
CA THR A 338 -14.99 2.23 -5.90
C THR A 338 -15.97 1.16 -6.37
N LEU A 339 -16.04 0.99 -7.70
CA LEU A 339 -16.76 -0.09 -8.37
C LEU A 339 -15.77 -0.83 -9.27
N THR A 340 -15.63 -2.14 -9.10
CA THR A 340 -14.69 -2.97 -9.86
C THR A 340 -15.41 -4.15 -10.51
N LEU A 341 -15.13 -4.39 -11.77
CA LEU A 341 -15.58 -5.56 -12.53
C LEU A 341 -14.35 -6.34 -13.02
N ASP A 342 -14.28 -7.61 -12.66
CA ASP A 342 -13.23 -8.54 -13.08
C ASP A 342 -13.79 -9.62 -14.00
N TYR A 343 -13.04 -9.91 -15.08
CA TYR A 343 -13.18 -11.11 -15.87
C TYR A 343 -11.95 -11.99 -15.70
N MET A 344 -12.12 -13.17 -15.13
CA MET A 344 -11.07 -14.11 -14.74
C MET A 344 -11.25 -15.46 -15.45
N PRO A 345 -10.92 -15.55 -16.76
CA PRO A 345 -11.13 -16.79 -17.55
C PRO A 345 -10.27 -17.95 -17.05
N SER A 346 -9.18 -17.67 -16.36
CA SER A 346 -8.33 -18.66 -15.68
C SER A 346 -7.74 -18.06 -14.41
N GLN A 347 -7.05 -18.88 -13.64
CA GLN A 347 -6.30 -18.43 -12.46
C GLN A 347 -5.08 -17.55 -12.81
N PHE A 348 -4.64 -17.56 -14.05
CA PHE A 348 -3.41 -16.91 -14.50
C PHE A 348 -3.63 -15.51 -15.06
N ILE A 349 -4.87 -15.13 -15.40
CA ILE A 349 -5.15 -13.84 -16.02
C ILE A 349 -6.44 -13.22 -15.46
N THR A 350 -6.39 -11.92 -15.23
CA THR A 350 -7.55 -11.10 -14.88
C THR A 350 -7.59 -9.86 -15.76
N PHE A 351 -8.76 -9.59 -16.35
CA PHE A 351 -9.09 -8.32 -16.97
C PHE A 351 -9.97 -7.54 -15.99
N ARG A 352 -9.57 -6.33 -15.65
CA ARG A 352 -10.26 -5.48 -14.67
C ARG A 352 -10.69 -4.17 -15.29
N GLY A 353 -11.94 -3.78 -15.06
CA GLY A 353 -12.43 -2.42 -15.22
C GLY A 353 -12.80 -1.85 -13.86
N GLU A 354 -12.38 -0.62 -13.58
CA GLU A 354 -12.64 0.01 -12.28
C GLU A 354 -12.98 1.49 -12.44
N TYR A 355 -14.00 1.93 -11.70
CA TYR A 355 -14.29 3.34 -11.50
C TYR A 355 -14.08 3.69 -10.04
N THR A 356 -13.39 4.81 -9.81
CA THR A 356 -13.11 5.34 -8.46
C THR A 356 -13.48 6.81 -8.41
N HIS A 357 -14.24 7.19 -7.39
CA HIS A 357 -14.47 8.57 -6.96
C HIS A 357 -13.78 8.83 -5.65
N ARG A 358 -13.10 9.99 -5.51
CA ARG A 358 -12.47 10.46 -4.29
C ARG A 358 -12.82 11.91 -4.04
N GLN A 359 -13.04 12.26 -2.76
CA GLN A 359 -13.39 13.60 -2.34
C GLN A 359 -12.62 13.98 -1.09
N ALA A 360 -12.01 15.17 -1.09
CA ALA A 360 -11.39 15.78 0.08
C ALA A 360 -12.09 17.09 0.46
N ASN A 361 -12.00 17.50 1.71
CA ASN A 361 -12.53 18.80 2.18
C ASN A 361 -11.64 19.97 1.74
N VAL A 362 -10.40 19.71 1.35
CA VAL A 362 -9.43 20.69 0.85
C VAL A 362 -8.99 20.33 -0.58
N PRO A 363 -8.51 21.28 -1.39
CA PRO A 363 -7.88 20.98 -2.68
C PRO A 363 -6.68 20.05 -2.48
N TYR A 364 -6.72 18.89 -3.14
CA TYR A 364 -5.71 17.85 -2.97
C TYR A 364 -5.35 17.12 -4.28
N PHE A 365 -6.35 16.79 -5.10
CA PHE A 365 -6.16 16.05 -6.35
C PHE A 365 -5.75 16.96 -7.50
N ALA A 366 -5.09 16.39 -8.51
CA ALA A 366 -4.63 17.18 -9.66
C ALA A 366 -5.80 17.75 -10.47
N GLY A 367 -5.76 19.04 -10.73
CA GLY A 367 -6.60 19.71 -11.69
C GLY A 367 -6.02 19.69 -13.10
N HIS A 368 -6.72 20.31 -14.06
CA HIS A 368 -6.35 20.28 -15.46
C HIS A 368 -4.93 20.81 -15.76
N ASN A 369 -4.50 21.87 -15.08
CA ASN A 369 -3.17 22.46 -15.31
C ASN A 369 -2.01 21.65 -14.70
N GLY A 370 -2.34 20.53 -14.00
CA GLY A 370 -1.35 19.62 -13.42
C GLY A 370 -0.70 20.12 -12.13
N VAL A 371 0.20 19.32 -11.60
CA VAL A 371 0.89 19.54 -10.32
C VAL A 371 2.41 19.57 -10.46
N THR A 372 2.93 19.42 -11.66
CA THR A 372 4.34 19.50 -11.99
C THR A 372 4.65 20.84 -12.68
N PRO A 373 5.61 21.62 -12.20
CA PRO A 373 5.94 22.91 -12.82
C PRO A 373 6.45 22.73 -14.25
N PRO A 374 6.29 23.75 -15.12
CA PRO A 374 6.90 23.76 -16.44
C PRO A 374 8.41 23.53 -16.36
N GLY A 375 8.92 22.62 -17.18
CA GLY A 375 10.33 22.20 -17.14
C GLY A 375 10.55 20.91 -16.33
N GLY A 376 9.51 20.32 -15.77
CA GLY A 376 9.53 19.05 -15.07
C GLY A 376 9.64 19.17 -13.56
N ASN A 377 9.70 18.02 -12.90
CA ASN A 377 9.84 17.96 -11.45
C ASN A 377 11.24 18.45 -11.02
N GLN A 378 11.30 19.60 -10.38
CA GLN A 378 12.55 20.24 -9.92
C GLN A 378 13.01 19.75 -8.56
N GLY A 379 12.34 18.79 -7.94
CA GLY A 379 12.69 18.26 -6.62
C GLY A 379 12.48 19.24 -5.46
N SER A 380 11.91 20.42 -5.71
CA SER A 380 11.63 21.37 -4.64
C SER A 380 10.37 20.98 -3.87
N PRO A 381 10.44 20.84 -2.54
CA PRO A 381 9.30 20.49 -1.70
C PRO A 381 8.39 21.70 -1.47
N GLY A 382 8.03 22.44 -2.50
CA GLY A 382 7.17 23.60 -2.42
C GLY A 382 6.02 23.49 -3.41
N SER A 383 4.89 24.07 -3.05
CA SER A 383 3.72 24.14 -3.93
C SER A 383 3.83 25.27 -4.98
N THR A 384 4.81 26.12 -4.87
CA THR A 384 4.97 27.31 -5.71
C THR A 384 6.39 27.44 -6.24
N VAL A 385 6.54 27.69 -7.54
CA VAL A 385 7.84 27.83 -8.21
C VAL A 385 7.87 29.15 -8.98
N THR A 386 8.94 29.94 -8.84
CA THR A 386 9.19 31.09 -9.70
C THR A 386 9.87 30.63 -10.97
N LEU A 387 9.22 30.82 -12.10
CA LEU A 387 9.73 30.45 -13.41
C LEU A 387 10.77 31.47 -13.94
N PRO A 388 11.62 31.10 -14.92
CA PRO A 388 12.43 32.05 -15.65
C PRO A 388 11.55 33.18 -16.23
N GLY A 389 11.93 34.43 -15.94
CA GLY A 389 11.11 35.61 -16.30
C GLY A 389 10.20 36.14 -15.17
N GLY A 390 10.25 35.54 -13.97
CA GLY A 390 9.58 36.04 -12.77
C GLY A 390 8.11 35.65 -12.61
N ALA A 391 7.55 34.88 -13.54
CA ALA A 391 6.19 34.36 -13.39
C ALA A 391 6.13 33.30 -12.26
N VAL A 392 5.08 33.33 -11.47
CA VAL A 392 4.87 32.37 -10.37
C VAL A 392 3.94 31.26 -10.86
N TRP A 393 4.39 30.02 -10.76
CA TRP A 393 3.59 28.83 -11.00
C TRP A 393 3.17 28.20 -9.68
N THR A 394 1.94 27.74 -9.61
CA THR A 394 1.39 26.96 -8.49
C THR A 394 0.70 25.71 -9.04
N PRO A 395 0.74 24.58 -8.31
CA PRO A 395 0.01 23.38 -8.71
C PRO A 395 -1.52 23.67 -8.76
N ASP A 396 -2.17 23.12 -9.77
CA ASP A 396 -3.61 23.16 -9.89
C ASP A 396 -4.22 22.00 -9.09
N LEU A 397 -4.86 22.32 -7.98
CA LEU A 397 -5.44 21.35 -7.06
C LEU A 397 -6.95 21.49 -7.00
N GLN A 398 -7.65 20.37 -6.97
CA GLN A 398 -9.09 20.27 -6.81
C GLN A 398 -9.48 19.32 -5.67
N LYS A 399 -10.76 19.42 -5.23
CA LYS A 399 -11.24 18.65 -4.08
C LYS A 399 -11.70 17.24 -4.42
N ALA A 400 -11.96 16.94 -5.67
CA ALA A 400 -12.50 15.68 -6.11
C ALA A 400 -11.65 15.08 -7.25
N GLU A 401 -11.65 13.75 -7.33
CA GLU A 401 -11.07 12.96 -8.40
C GLU A 401 -12.09 11.93 -8.85
N ASP A 402 -12.29 11.83 -10.16
CA ASP A 402 -13.03 10.75 -10.81
C ASP A 402 -12.09 10.06 -11.79
N ARG A 403 -12.00 8.73 -11.71
CA ARG A 403 -11.09 7.96 -12.54
C ARG A 403 -11.75 6.69 -13.06
N LEU A 404 -11.51 6.41 -14.34
CA LEU A 404 -11.80 5.13 -14.99
C LEU A 404 -10.49 4.42 -15.30
N MET A 405 -10.42 3.13 -14.97
CA MET A 405 -9.22 2.34 -15.14
C MET A 405 -9.51 1.01 -15.82
N PHE A 406 -8.55 0.55 -16.62
CA PHE A 406 -8.53 -0.78 -17.19
C PHE A 406 -7.18 -1.44 -16.91
N ALA A 407 -7.21 -2.68 -16.43
CA ALA A 407 -5.99 -3.40 -16.11
C ALA A 407 -6.02 -4.83 -16.66
N ILE A 408 -4.81 -5.34 -16.92
CA ILE A 408 -4.56 -6.74 -17.26
C ILE A 408 -3.50 -7.24 -16.27
N PHE A 409 -3.84 -8.28 -15.53
CA PHE A 409 -2.94 -8.95 -14.61
C PHE A 409 -2.65 -10.36 -15.12
N VAL A 410 -1.39 -10.70 -15.25
CA VAL A 410 -0.93 -12.05 -15.55
C VAL A 410 -0.03 -12.53 -14.40
N ARG A 411 -0.25 -13.76 -13.95
CA ARG A 411 0.59 -14.42 -12.94
C ARG A 411 0.76 -15.90 -13.27
N ILE A 412 1.97 -16.38 -13.12
CA ILE A 412 2.34 -17.79 -13.34
C ILE A 412 3.21 -18.25 -12.17
#